data_8dba23d48f50a28baa4800b09841b7b9
#
_entry.id   8dba23d48f50a28baa4800b09841b7b9
#
_cell.length_a   1.000
_cell.length_b   1.000
_cell.length_c   1.000
_cell.angle_alpha   90.00
_cell.angle_beta   90.00
_cell.angle_gamma   90.00
#
_symmetry.space_group_name_H-M   'P 1'
#
loop_
_entity.id
_entity.type
_entity.pdbx_description
1 polymer ?
#
loop_
_entity_poly.entity_id
_entity_poly.type
_entity_poly.pdbx_seq_one_letter_code
_entity_poly.pdbx_strand_id
1 'polypeptide(L)'
;MKKLSLQWRITLMTVLLTGVTCISMNLLLCSSGVYYMDSIADSLQDYGPIVLEDGETASFDPQLVPPGEGLTIVVSGAQARFRTTNWYITAAIALLGGMLAYFVSGRALRPLRRFAGQAEQVETSNLSEIRLDEETLPELRSLTHALNEMLERLSRGFDAQRQFVGNAAHELRTPLTLLQTQLELFSDEHPDILPESAEFLATLQDEVQRLSRLTHTLLDMSNLQSVPRDDVILLSPMIDEVFADLAPRAERNGISLSREGEDVTVVGSDMLLCRMFFNLVENGVKYNHPGGMVKVDVQQRDGQAVIHVTDTGCGIPQEFWQSIFQPFFRVDKSLSRELGGAGLGLPLVWEIARLHGGRVWVEESTGSGSVLAVTFPLSAPTTDAGRE
;
A
#
# COMPACT_ATOMS: atom_id res chain seq x y z
N MET A 1 23.48 13.37 -2.62
CA MET A 1 22.80 12.97 -3.87
C MET A 1 21.70 11.89 -3.72
N LYS A 2 21.42 11.33 -2.52
CA LYS A 2 20.45 10.23 -2.31
C LYS A 2 18.95 10.66 -2.29
N LYS A 3 18.62 11.94 -2.39
CA LYS A 3 17.22 12.44 -2.29
C LYS A 3 16.60 12.94 -3.60
N LEU A 4 17.32 12.89 -4.74
CA LEU A 4 16.77 13.31 -6.02
C LEU A 4 16.06 12.14 -6.72
N SER A 5 14.84 12.36 -7.23
CA SER A 5 14.12 11.35 -7.99
C SER A 5 14.92 10.91 -9.23
N LEU A 6 14.70 9.67 -9.70
CA LEU A 6 15.39 9.12 -10.87
C LEU A 6 15.24 10.02 -12.10
N GLN A 7 14.07 10.63 -12.29
CA GLN A 7 13.82 11.61 -13.36
C GLN A 7 14.79 12.79 -13.28
N TRP A 8 14.95 13.39 -12.09
CA TRP A 8 15.88 14.52 -11.91
C TRP A 8 17.34 14.13 -12.14
N ARG A 9 17.73 12.92 -11.76
CA ARG A 9 19.10 12.41 -11.99
C ARG A 9 19.38 12.23 -13.48
N ILE A 10 18.45 11.63 -14.25
CA ILE A 10 18.59 11.46 -15.70
C ILE A 10 18.58 12.82 -16.38
N THR A 11 17.65 13.72 -16.04
CA THR A 11 17.58 15.06 -16.60
C THR A 11 18.87 15.84 -16.34
N LEU A 12 19.37 15.81 -15.09
CA LEU A 12 20.63 16.50 -14.75
C LEU A 12 21.82 15.97 -15.55
N MET A 13 21.90 14.63 -15.71
CA MET A 13 22.96 13.98 -16.46
C MET A 13 22.90 14.33 -17.97
N THR A 14 21.69 14.33 -18.54
CA THR A 14 21.50 14.72 -19.96
C THR A 14 21.77 16.21 -20.18
N VAL A 15 21.33 17.09 -19.29
CA VAL A 15 21.60 18.54 -19.35
C VAL A 15 23.09 18.79 -19.23
N LEU A 16 23.80 18.13 -18.34
CA LEU A 16 25.23 18.26 -18.16
C LEU A 16 26.00 17.80 -19.42
N LEU A 17 25.61 16.64 -19.97
CA LEU A 17 26.22 16.12 -21.21
C LEU A 17 25.95 17.07 -22.40
N THR A 18 24.71 17.52 -22.57
CA THR A 18 24.35 18.48 -23.62
C THR A 18 25.07 19.80 -23.44
N GLY A 19 25.20 20.29 -22.20
CA GLY A 19 25.94 21.51 -21.88
C GLY A 19 27.42 21.41 -22.25
N VAL A 20 28.08 20.31 -21.89
CA VAL A 20 29.50 20.07 -22.24
C VAL A 20 29.68 20.00 -23.77
N THR A 21 28.80 19.28 -24.49
CA THR A 21 28.89 19.18 -25.95
C THR A 21 28.63 20.53 -26.63
N CYS A 22 27.67 21.31 -26.17
CA CYS A 22 27.38 22.65 -26.69
C CYS A 22 28.55 23.63 -26.44
N ILE A 23 29.15 23.61 -25.25
CA ILE A 23 30.33 24.44 -24.94
C ILE A 23 31.50 24.04 -25.79
N SER A 24 31.81 22.76 -25.94
CA SER A 24 32.88 22.26 -26.76
C SER A 24 32.71 22.66 -28.25
N MET A 25 31.49 22.51 -28.77
CA MET A 25 31.14 22.93 -30.14
C MET A 25 31.26 24.46 -30.32
N ASN A 26 30.83 25.24 -29.36
CA ASN A 26 30.97 26.70 -29.37
C ASN A 26 32.42 27.14 -29.40
N LEU A 27 33.28 26.52 -28.60
CA LEU A 27 34.71 26.80 -28.59
C LEU A 27 35.36 26.48 -29.93
N LEU A 28 35.01 25.35 -30.55
CA LEU A 28 35.51 24.97 -31.89
C LEU A 28 35.03 25.95 -32.97
N LEU A 29 33.74 26.33 -32.96
CA LEU A 29 33.18 27.30 -33.90
C LEU A 29 33.82 28.69 -33.75
N CYS A 30 34.02 29.16 -32.51
CA CYS A 30 34.68 30.42 -32.25
C CYS A 30 36.12 30.39 -32.69
N SER A 31 36.88 29.34 -32.36
CA SER A 31 38.29 29.19 -32.80
C SER A 31 38.40 29.15 -34.31
N SER A 32 37.60 28.35 -35.01
CA SER A 32 37.57 28.24 -36.45
C SER A 32 37.14 29.56 -37.12
N GLY A 33 36.09 30.23 -36.59
CA GLY A 33 35.61 31.50 -37.11
C GLY A 33 36.64 32.62 -36.97
N VAL A 34 37.34 32.69 -35.87
CA VAL A 34 38.46 33.66 -35.69
C VAL A 34 39.59 33.37 -36.68
N TYR A 35 40.00 32.11 -36.82
CA TYR A 35 41.04 31.70 -37.77
C TYR A 35 40.71 32.08 -39.21
N TYR A 36 39.47 31.83 -39.68
CA TYR A 36 39.05 32.22 -41.04
C TYR A 36 38.96 33.74 -41.20
N MET A 37 38.50 34.50 -40.18
CA MET A 37 38.45 35.95 -40.25
C MET A 37 39.85 36.55 -40.31
N ASP A 38 40.82 36.04 -39.54
CA ASP A 38 42.21 36.47 -39.62
C ASP A 38 42.85 36.14 -40.95
N SER A 39 42.60 34.94 -41.52
CA SER A 39 43.10 34.52 -42.84
C SER A 39 42.54 35.40 -43.99
N ILE A 40 41.27 35.84 -43.90
CA ILE A 40 40.67 36.77 -44.85
C ILE A 40 41.32 38.18 -44.70
N ALA A 41 41.54 38.65 -43.48
CA ALA A 41 42.18 39.92 -43.23
C ALA A 41 43.60 39.94 -43.81
N ASP A 42 44.42 38.88 -43.60
CA ASP A 42 45.75 38.75 -44.12
C ASP A 42 45.73 38.72 -45.65
N SER A 43 44.78 37.97 -46.28
CA SER A 43 44.63 37.91 -47.72
C SER A 43 44.27 39.27 -48.36
N LEU A 44 43.47 40.10 -47.65
CA LEU A 44 43.09 41.43 -48.14
C LEU A 44 44.23 42.43 -48.02
N GLN A 45 45.19 42.21 -47.11
CA GLN A 45 46.40 43.04 -47.03
C GLN A 45 47.41 42.77 -48.14
N ASP A 46 47.38 41.56 -48.75
CA ASP A 46 48.27 41.13 -49.80
C ASP A 46 47.82 41.60 -51.23
N TYR A 47 46.58 42.10 -51.35
CA TYR A 47 46.09 42.70 -52.58
C TYR A 47 46.69 44.13 -52.70
N GLY A 48 47.66 44.26 -53.54
CA GLY A 48 48.25 45.53 -53.95
C GLY A 48 47.19 46.48 -54.62
N PRO A 49 47.58 47.71 -54.95
CA PRO A 49 46.65 48.71 -55.46
C PRO A 49 45.84 48.22 -56.64
N ILE A 50 44.50 48.35 -56.52
CA ILE A 50 43.56 47.93 -57.59
C ILE A 50 43.84 48.82 -58.83
N VAL A 51 44.29 48.20 -59.90
CA VAL A 51 44.42 48.86 -61.22
C VAL A 51 43.03 48.88 -61.83
N LEU A 52 42.47 50.06 -62.03
CA LEU A 52 41.19 50.21 -62.72
C LEU A 52 41.44 50.00 -64.24
N GLU A 53 40.43 49.47 -64.96
CA GLU A 53 40.49 49.03 -66.36
C GLU A 53 40.87 50.19 -67.36
N ASP A 54 40.80 51.45 -66.90
CA ASP A 54 41.17 52.65 -67.70
C ASP A 54 42.62 53.10 -67.52
N GLY A 55 43.47 52.33 -66.88
CA GLY A 55 44.89 52.66 -66.74
C GLY A 55 45.21 53.79 -65.73
N GLU A 56 44.20 54.35 -65.08
CA GLU A 56 44.39 55.23 -63.88
C GLU A 56 44.59 54.38 -62.64
N THR A 57 45.74 54.48 -62.07
CA THR A 57 45.98 54.00 -60.70
C THR A 57 45.19 54.85 -59.76
N ALA A 58 44.13 54.35 -59.18
CA ALA A 58 43.51 54.99 -57.98
C ALA A 58 44.56 54.96 -56.86
N SER A 59 45.36 56.10 -56.85
CA SER A 59 46.22 56.30 -55.68
C SER A 59 45.37 56.58 -54.51
N PHE A 60 45.16 55.50 -53.71
CA PHE A 60 44.63 55.63 -52.34
C PHE A 60 45.64 56.45 -51.60
N ASP A 61 45.27 57.70 -51.20
CA ASP A 61 46.15 58.55 -50.43
C ASP A 61 46.42 57.89 -49.08
N PRO A 62 47.62 57.36 -48.83
CA PRO A 62 47.94 56.62 -47.61
C PRO A 62 47.96 57.51 -46.38
N GLN A 63 47.72 58.83 -46.48
CA GLN A 63 47.72 59.74 -45.35
C GLN A 63 46.35 59.89 -44.69
N LEU A 64 45.26 59.37 -45.25
CA LEU A 64 43.92 59.53 -44.70
C LEU A 64 43.45 58.37 -43.83
N VAL A 65 44.02 57.16 -43.96
CA VAL A 65 43.80 56.06 -43.02
C VAL A 65 45.09 55.27 -42.91
N PRO A 66 45.68 55.14 -41.70
CA PRO A 66 46.85 54.28 -41.51
C PRO A 66 46.51 52.86 -42.03
N PRO A 67 47.34 52.29 -42.92
CA PRO A 67 47.07 50.99 -43.48
C PRO A 67 47.10 49.97 -42.32
N GLY A 68 45.96 49.42 -42.01
CA GLY A 68 45.80 48.37 -41.00
C GLY A 68 44.84 48.70 -39.85
N GLU A 69 44.76 49.97 -39.36
CA GLU A 69 43.91 50.25 -38.18
C GLU A 69 42.40 50.17 -38.44
N GLY A 70 41.95 50.66 -39.60
CA GLY A 70 40.52 50.61 -39.94
C GLY A 70 40.01 49.17 -40.19
N LEU A 71 40.81 48.35 -40.86
CA LEU A 71 40.47 46.95 -41.12
C LEU A 71 40.52 46.10 -39.85
N THR A 72 41.51 46.30 -39.01
CA THR A 72 41.63 45.59 -37.70
C THR A 72 40.50 45.97 -36.75
N ILE A 73 40.01 47.22 -36.72
CA ILE A 73 38.83 47.61 -35.90
C ILE A 73 37.55 46.94 -36.41
N VAL A 74 37.32 46.87 -37.72
CA VAL A 74 36.14 46.20 -38.32
C VAL A 74 36.15 44.71 -38.05
N VAL A 75 37.29 44.03 -38.26
CA VAL A 75 37.47 42.62 -38.03
C VAL A 75 37.31 42.25 -36.53
N SER A 76 37.91 43.02 -35.62
CA SER A 76 37.77 42.83 -34.20
C SER A 76 36.34 43.05 -33.73
N GLY A 77 35.60 44.01 -34.27
CA GLY A 77 34.21 44.25 -33.99
C GLY A 77 33.32 43.11 -34.53
N ALA A 78 33.61 42.56 -35.68
CA ALA A 78 32.91 41.40 -36.23
C ALA A 78 33.16 40.15 -35.42
N GLN A 79 34.38 39.89 -35.00
CA GLN A 79 34.75 38.77 -34.10
C GLN A 79 34.03 38.83 -32.76
N ALA A 80 33.99 40.04 -32.13
CA ALA A 80 33.29 40.24 -30.88
C ALA A 80 31.77 39.97 -30.98
N ARG A 81 31.12 40.45 -32.07
CA ARG A 81 29.69 40.17 -32.33
C ARG A 81 29.43 38.71 -32.61
N PHE A 82 30.27 38.05 -33.42
CA PHE A 82 30.19 36.64 -33.71
C PHE A 82 30.27 35.79 -32.43
N ARG A 83 31.24 36.08 -31.56
CA ARG A 83 31.43 35.41 -30.30
C ARG A 83 30.25 35.60 -29.37
N THR A 84 29.71 36.79 -29.24
CA THR A 84 28.53 37.06 -28.40
C THR A 84 27.30 36.39 -28.93
N THR A 85 27.04 36.44 -30.23
CA THR A 85 25.90 35.78 -30.86
C THR A 85 25.96 34.26 -30.67
N ASN A 86 27.12 33.63 -30.87
CA ASN A 86 27.32 32.20 -30.64
C ASN A 86 27.05 31.80 -29.20
N TRP A 87 27.41 32.61 -28.19
CA TRP A 87 27.10 32.35 -26.81
C TRP A 87 25.58 32.39 -26.54
N TYR A 88 24.83 33.33 -27.11
CA TYR A 88 23.37 33.39 -26.99
C TYR A 88 22.71 32.19 -27.64
N ILE A 89 23.13 31.78 -28.80
CA ILE A 89 22.63 30.60 -29.51
C ILE A 89 22.92 29.34 -28.67
N THR A 90 24.13 29.21 -28.16
CA THR A 90 24.51 28.07 -27.31
C THR A 90 23.67 27.99 -26.04
N ALA A 91 23.42 29.10 -25.36
CA ALA A 91 22.57 29.18 -24.17
C ALA A 91 21.12 28.80 -24.52
N ALA A 92 20.58 29.28 -25.64
CA ALA A 92 19.23 28.96 -26.10
C ALA A 92 19.07 27.45 -26.38
N ILE A 93 20.05 26.86 -27.11
CA ILE A 93 20.05 25.42 -27.42
C ILE A 93 20.15 24.57 -26.14
N ALA A 94 21.01 24.96 -25.18
CA ALA A 94 21.15 24.26 -23.90
C ALA A 94 19.87 24.31 -23.09
N LEU A 95 19.19 25.44 -23.03
CA LEU A 95 17.90 25.58 -22.33
C LEU A 95 16.79 24.74 -23.00
N LEU A 96 16.66 24.82 -24.32
CA LEU A 96 15.68 24.04 -25.08
C LEU A 96 15.95 22.53 -24.93
N GLY A 97 17.20 22.12 -25.04
CA GLY A 97 17.63 20.73 -24.84
C GLY A 97 17.34 20.21 -23.42
N GLY A 98 17.58 21.04 -22.42
CA GLY A 98 17.25 20.72 -21.01
C GLY A 98 15.75 20.57 -20.78
N MET A 99 14.94 21.45 -21.36
CA MET A 99 13.49 21.37 -21.26
C MET A 99 12.96 20.11 -21.96
N LEU A 100 13.44 19.82 -23.17
CA LEU A 100 13.08 18.61 -23.92
C LEU A 100 13.48 17.35 -23.16
N ALA A 101 14.70 17.29 -22.63
CA ALA A 101 15.18 16.16 -21.83
C ALA A 101 14.32 15.92 -20.59
N TYR A 102 13.86 16.97 -19.91
CA TYR A 102 12.94 16.87 -18.77
C TYR A 102 11.60 16.24 -19.17
N PHE A 103 11.00 16.72 -20.27
CA PHE A 103 9.73 16.20 -20.77
C PHE A 103 9.84 14.73 -21.22
N VAL A 104 10.86 14.41 -22.01
CA VAL A 104 11.10 13.05 -22.52
C VAL A 104 11.38 12.08 -21.38
N SER A 105 12.24 12.45 -20.44
CA SER A 105 12.54 11.64 -19.26
C SER A 105 11.31 11.40 -18.39
N GLY A 106 10.48 12.44 -18.19
CA GLY A 106 9.22 12.32 -17.45
C GLY A 106 8.23 11.35 -18.09
N ARG A 107 8.11 11.43 -19.43
CA ARG A 107 7.21 10.54 -20.19
C ARG A 107 7.74 9.10 -20.25
N ALA A 108 9.03 8.92 -20.44
CA ALA A 108 9.66 7.59 -20.51
C ALA A 108 9.62 6.83 -19.18
N LEU A 109 9.63 7.54 -18.04
CA LEU A 109 9.58 6.93 -16.72
C LEU A 109 8.15 6.74 -16.16
N ARG A 110 7.11 7.27 -16.82
CA ARG A 110 5.72 7.10 -16.39
C ARG A 110 5.29 5.63 -16.27
N PRO A 111 5.54 4.75 -17.25
CA PRO A 111 5.17 3.34 -17.16
C PRO A 111 5.82 2.64 -15.98
N LEU A 112 7.11 2.91 -15.74
CA LEU A 112 7.85 2.32 -14.62
C LEU A 112 7.28 2.74 -13.25
N ARG A 113 6.84 3.99 -13.13
CA ARG A 113 6.18 4.47 -11.89
C ARG A 113 4.81 3.83 -11.68
N ARG A 114 4.03 3.64 -12.75
CA ARG A 114 2.74 2.92 -12.68
C ARG A 114 2.96 1.47 -12.25
N PHE A 115 3.92 0.80 -12.88
CA PHE A 115 4.30 -0.56 -12.54
C PHE A 115 4.73 -0.70 -11.07
N ALA A 116 5.59 0.20 -10.58
CA ALA A 116 5.99 0.22 -9.18
C ALA A 116 4.79 0.44 -8.23
N GLY A 117 3.88 1.35 -8.58
CA GLY A 117 2.67 1.60 -7.80
C GLY A 117 1.70 0.41 -7.79
N GLN A 118 1.54 -0.31 -8.89
CA GLN A 118 0.74 -1.52 -8.96
C GLN A 118 1.37 -2.66 -8.14
N ALA A 119 2.70 -2.81 -8.21
CA ALA A 119 3.42 -3.82 -7.43
C ALA A 119 3.37 -3.54 -5.91
N GLU A 120 3.29 -2.27 -5.50
CA GLU A 120 3.18 -1.87 -4.10
C GLU A 120 1.78 -2.12 -3.51
N GLN A 121 0.76 -2.22 -4.37
CA GLN A 121 -0.63 -2.53 -3.99
C GLN A 121 -0.91 -4.04 -3.92
N VAL A 122 0.08 -4.89 -4.25
CA VAL A 122 -0.06 -6.34 -4.15
C VAL A 122 -0.06 -6.76 -2.68
N GLU A 123 -1.22 -7.19 -2.20
CA GLU A 123 -1.40 -7.82 -0.90
C GLU A 123 -1.85 -9.28 -1.08
N THR A 124 -1.70 -10.10 -0.05
CA THR A 124 -2.16 -11.49 -0.07
C THR A 124 -3.65 -11.64 -0.34
N SER A 125 -4.41 -10.57 -0.16
CA SER A 125 -5.86 -10.49 -0.35
C SER A 125 -6.31 -10.30 -1.78
N ASN A 126 -5.48 -9.67 -2.61
CA ASN A 126 -5.85 -9.29 -3.97
C ASN A 126 -4.95 -9.93 -5.04
N LEU A 127 -4.17 -10.96 -4.65
CA LEU A 127 -3.25 -11.68 -5.53
C LEU A 127 -3.91 -12.25 -6.79
N SER A 128 -5.19 -12.64 -6.68
CA SER A 128 -5.96 -13.21 -7.81
C SER A 128 -6.56 -12.15 -8.73
N GLU A 129 -6.74 -10.91 -8.25
CA GLU A 129 -7.41 -9.82 -8.97
C GLU A 129 -6.41 -8.88 -9.65
N ILE A 130 -5.22 -8.72 -9.08
CA ILE A 130 -4.19 -7.85 -9.65
C ILE A 130 -3.46 -8.58 -10.78
N ARG A 131 -3.65 -8.07 -12.00
CA ARG A 131 -2.78 -8.35 -13.14
C ARG A 131 -2.07 -7.07 -13.54
N LEU A 132 -0.76 -7.15 -13.61
CA LEU A 132 0.06 -6.06 -14.11
C LEU A 132 -0.15 -5.96 -15.62
N ASP A 133 -0.33 -4.72 -16.10
CA ASP A 133 -0.63 -4.43 -17.51
C ASP A 133 0.55 -4.82 -18.42
N GLU A 134 0.31 -5.75 -19.35
CA GLU A 134 1.28 -6.24 -20.31
C GLU A 134 1.43 -5.33 -21.53
N GLU A 135 0.56 -4.32 -21.72
CA GLU A 135 0.67 -3.32 -22.80
C GLU A 135 1.75 -2.26 -22.54
N THR A 136 2.52 -2.42 -21.49
CA THR A 136 3.68 -1.60 -21.15
C THR A 136 4.80 -1.77 -22.20
N LEU A 137 5.85 -0.94 -22.09
CA LEU A 137 7.02 -0.95 -22.96
C LEU A 137 7.53 -2.37 -23.29
N PRO A 138 7.91 -2.67 -24.56
CA PRO A 138 8.38 -3.99 -24.95
C PRO A 138 9.51 -4.55 -24.07
N GLU A 139 10.36 -3.64 -23.56
CA GLU A 139 11.49 -3.97 -22.69
C GLU A 139 11.05 -4.46 -21.29
N LEU A 140 9.86 -4.08 -20.83
CA LEU A 140 9.31 -4.49 -19.54
C LEU A 140 8.37 -5.70 -19.64
N ARG A 141 7.97 -6.11 -20.85
CA ARG A 141 6.99 -7.19 -21.05
C ARG A 141 7.44 -8.50 -20.43
N SER A 142 8.69 -8.89 -20.59
CA SER A 142 9.23 -10.12 -20.00
C SER A 142 9.22 -10.07 -18.44
N LEU A 143 9.51 -8.90 -17.89
CA LEU A 143 9.48 -8.68 -16.44
C LEU A 143 8.03 -8.73 -15.91
N THR A 144 7.09 -8.06 -16.60
CA THR A 144 5.67 -8.06 -16.24
C THR A 144 5.10 -9.47 -16.31
N HIS A 145 5.42 -10.23 -17.36
CA HIS A 145 5.00 -11.62 -17.51
C HIS A 145 5.55 -12.50 -16.39
N ALA A 146 6.86 -12.43 -16.09
CA ALA A 146 7.47 -13.20 -15.02
C ALA A 146 6.87 -12.87 -13.64
N LEU A 147 6.52 -11.58 -13.41
CA LEU A 147 5.90 -11.16 -12.15
C LEU A 147 4.44 -11.62 -12.06
N ASN A 148 3.66 -11.53 -13.16
CA ASN A 148 2.31 -12.07 -13.23
C ASN A 148 2.30 -13.59 -12.99
N GLU A 149 3.24 -14.33 -13.58
CA GLU A 149 3.40 -15.77 -13.35
C GLU A 149 3.76 -16.08 -11.88
N MET A 150 4.61 -15.27 -11.25
CA MET A 150 4.92 -15.40 -9.82
C MET A 150 3.69 -15.12 -8.95
N LEU A 151 2.92 -14.07 -9.23
CA LEU A 151 1.69 -13.74 -8.52
C LEU A 151 0.67 -14.87 -8.64
N GLU A 152 0.50 -15.45 -9.83
CA GLU A 152 -0.39 -16.59 -10.05
C GLU A 152 0.07 -17.85 -9.30
N ARG A 153 1.37 -18.13 -9.23
CA ARG A 153 1.91 -19.23 -8.42
C ARG A 153 1.69 -19.01 -6.94
N LEU A 154 1.86 -17.79 -6.45
CA LEU A 154 1.59 -17.43 -5.06
C LEU A 154 0.11 -17.56 -4.73
N SER A 155 -0.78 -17.04 -5.58
CA SER A 155 -2.24 -17.21 -5.43
C SER A 155 -2.63 -18.68 -5.33
N ARG A 156 -2.18 -19.52 -6.29
CA ARG A 156 -2.44 -20.97 -6.26
C ARG A 156 -1.88 -21.65 -5.00
N GLY A 157 -0.72 -21.20 -4.52
CA GLY A 157 -0.13 -21.72 -3.28
C GLY A 157 -0.98 -21.39 -2.04
N PHE A 158 -1.49 -20.18 -1.94
CA PHE A 158 -2.38 -19.76 -0.86
C PHE A 158 -3.74 -20.47 -0.93
N ASP A 159 -4.31 -20.64 -2.12
CA ASP A 159 -5.57 -21.36 -2.30
C ASP A 159 -5.42 -22.85 -1.91
N ALA A 160 -4.33 -23.48 -2.32
CA ALA A 160 -4.02 -24.87 -1.92
C ALA A 160 -3.81 -24.97 -0.40
N GLN A 161 -3.14 -24.02 0.23
CA GLN A 161 -2.96 -23.98 1.68
C GLN A 161 -4.30 -23.82 2.41
N ARG A 162 -5.18 -22.93 1.95
CA ARG A 162 -6.54 -22.75 2.50
C ARG A 162 -7.35 -24.02 2.37
N GLN A 163 -7.38 -24.63 1.18
CA GLN A 163 -8.08 -25.88 0.93
C GLN A 163 -7.55 -27.01 1.80
N PHE A 164 -6.23 -27.11 2.00
CA PHE A 164 -5.63 -28.09 2.90
C PHE A 164 -6.10 -27.89 4.34
N VAL A 165 -6.07 -26.65 4.86
CA VAL A 165 -6.56 -26.31 6.22
C VAL A 165 -8.05 -26.65 6.36
N GLY A 166 -8.86 -26.29 5.36
CA GLY A 166 -10.29 -26.60 5.33
C GLY A 166 -10.56 -28.11 5.36
N ASN A 167 -9.89 -28.86 4.50
CA ASN A 167 -10.04 -30.31 4.46
C ASN A 167 -9.58 -30.98 5.77
N ALA A 168 -8.43 -30.57 6.31
CA ALA A 168 -7.92 -31.09 7.58
C ALA A 168 -8.89 -30.82 8.74
N ALA A 169 -9.47 -29.62 8.79
CA ALA A 169 -10.44 -29.28 9.82
C ALA A 169 -11.76 -30.10 9.66
N HIS A 170 -12.21 -30.37 8.43
CA HIS A 170 -13.35 -31.28 8.18
C HIS A 170 -13.06 -32.70 8.65
N GLU A 171 -11.88 -33.25 8.31
CA GLU A 171 -11.45 -34.60 8.69
C GLU A 171 -11.23 -34.75 10.21
N LEU A 172 -10.89 -33.64 10.92
CA LEU A 172 -10.77 -33.64 12.37
C LEU A 172 -12.12 -33.49 13.08
N ARG A 173 -13.11 -32.83 12.49
CA ARG A 173 -14.44 -32.64 13.11
C ARG A 173 -15.12 -33.96 13.41
N THR A 174 -15.14 -34.88 12.47
CA THR A 174 -15.82 -36.17 12.58
C THR A 174 -15.31 -37.02 13.74
N PRO A 175 -14.00 -37.31 13.91
CA PRO A 175 -13.51 -38.07 15.07
C PRO A 175 -13.70 -37.32 16.39
N LEU A 176 -13.61 -36.00 16.41
CA LEU A 176 -13.86 -35.20 17.62
C LEU A 176 -15.32 -35.30 18.07
N THR A 177 -16.28 -35.17 17.14
CA THR A 177 -17.71 -35.35 17.44
C THR A 177 -17.98 -36.76 17.98
N LEU A 178 -17.36 -37.78 17.38
CA LEU A 178 -17.51 -39.16 17.85
C LEU A 178 -16.95 -39.32 19.27
N LEU A 179 -15.75 -38.81 19.55
CA LEU A 179 -15.16 -38.83 20.88
C LEU A 179 -16.03 -38.08 21.91
N GLN A 180 -16.58 -36.93 21.55
CA GLN A 180 -17.46 -36.15 22.41
C GLN A 180 -18.72 -36.98 22.74
N THR A 181 -19.38 -37.57 21.74
CA THR A 181 -20.55 -38.41 21.95
C THR A 181 -20.24 -39.65 22.82
N GLN A 182 -19.08 -40.29 22.62
CA GLN A 182 -18.67 -41.42 23.43
C GLN A 182 -18.42 -41.05 24.89
N LEU A 183 -17.80 -39.89 25.16
CA LEU A 183 -17.57 -39.40 26.49
C LEU A 183 -18.87 -39.00 27.22
N GLU A 184 -19.82 -38.38 26.47
CA GLU A 184 -21.14 -38.04 26.98
C GLU A 184 -21.92 -39.34 27.37
N LEU A 185 -21.99 -40.33 26.45
CA LEU A 185 -22.65 -41.61 26.71
C LEU A 185 -22.02 -42.35 27.92
N PHE A 186 -20.68 -42.39 27.99
CA PHE A 186 -20.00 -43.01 29.10
C PHE A 186 -20.32 -42.33 30.44
N SER A 187 -20.40 -40.99 30.45
CA SER A 187 -20.78 -40.21 31.65
C SER A 187 -22.21 -40.50 32.09
N ASP A 188 -23.14 -40.63 31.12
CA ASP A 188 -24.55 -40.88 31.38
C ASP A 188 -24.79 -42.33 31.85
N GLU A 189 -24.07 -43.33 31.30
CA GLU A 189 -24.19 -44.73 31.68
C GLU A 189 -23.54 -45.05 33.04
N HIS A 190 -22.61 -44.22 33.51
CA HIS A 190 -21.86 -44.47 34.75
C HIS A 190 -21.97 -43.30 35.74
N PRO A 191 -23.16 -42.99 36.29
CA PRO A 191 -23.33 -41.86 37.19
C PRO A 191 -22.63 -42.03 38.56
N ASP A 192 -22.28 -43.29 38.91
CA ASP A 192 -21.66 -43.63 40.23
C ASP A 192 -20.14 -43.84 40.14
N ILE A 193 -19.46 -43.22 39.16
CA ILE A 193 -17.99 -43.34 39.07
C ILE A 193 -17.29 -42.62 40.24
N LEU A 194 -16.08 -43.09 40.56
CA LEU A 194 -15.23 -42.49 41.56
C LEU A 194 -14.98 -41.01 41.26
N PRO A 195 -14.95 -40.11 42.26
CA PRO A 195 -14.76 -38.66 42.03
C PRO A 195 -13.52 -38.34 41.18
N GLU A 196 -12.40 -39.03 41.38
CA GLU A 196 -11.16 -38.83 40.59
C GLU A 196 -11.36 -39.17 39.09
N SER A 197 -12.16 -40.23 38.80
CA SER A 197 -12.48 -40.61 37.43
C SER A 197 -13.46 -39.63 36.78
N ALA A 198 -14.38 -39.06 37.56
CA ALA A 198 -15.30 -38.02 37.09
C ALA A 198 -14.56 -36.73 36.72
N GLU A 199 -13.60 -36.31 37.54
CA GLU A 199 -12.75 -35.14 37.29
C GLU A 199 -11.89 -35.34 36.02
N PHE A 200 -11.32 -36.53 35.86
CA PHE A 200 -10.57 -36.89 34.65
C PHE A 200 -11.45 -36.86 33.39
N LEU A 201 -12.65 -37.41 33.46
CA LEU A 201 -13.61 -37.39 32.34
C LEU A 201 -14.04 -35.95 31.98
N ALA A 202 -14.34 -35.14 32.98
CA ALA A 202 -14.66 -33.73 32.75
C ALA A 202 -13.51 -33.00 32.06
N THR A 203 -12.26 -33.24 32.45
CA THR A 203 -11.07 -32.71 31.81
C THR A 203 -10.96 -33.16 30.36
N LEU A 204 -11.23 -34.43 30.06
CA LEU A 204 -11.21 -34.93 28.67
C LEU A 204 -12.35 -34.33 27.84
N GLN A 205 -13.54 -34.17 28.36
CA GLN A 205 -14.67 -33.53 27.70
C GLN A 205 -14.33 -32.07 27.35
N ASP A 206 -13.77 -31.34 28.27
CA ASP A 206 -13.34 -29.95 28.06
C ASP A 206 -12.28 -29.83 26.94
N GLU A 207 -11.31 -30.75 26.90
CA GLU A 207 -10.26 -30.72 25.88
C GLU A 207 -10.79 -31.12 24.48
N VAL A 208 -11.68 -32.13 24.39
CA VAL A 208 -12.35 -32.50 23.13
C VAL A 208 -13.22 -31.36 22.64
N GLN A 209 -13.97 -30.70 23.50
CA GLN A 209 -14.79 -29.55 23.15
C GLN A 209 -13.93 -28.36 22.69
N ARG A 210 -12.78 -28.17 23.32
CA ARG A 210 -11.79 -27.16 22.89
C ARG A 210 -11.25 -27.46 21.51
N LEU A 211 -10.85 -28.70 21.21
CA LEU A 211 -10.39 -29.12 19.88
C LEU A 211 -11.48 -28.97 18.82
N SER A 212 -12.72 -29.30 19.15
CA SER A 212 -13.87 -29.10 18.28
C SER A 212 -14.05 -27.60 17.91
N ARG A 213 -14.00 -26.71 18.90
CA ARG A 213 -14.05 -25.25 18.64
C ARG A 213 -12.90 -24.75 17.78
N LEU A 214 -11.68 -25.27 17.95
CA LEU A 214 -10.53 -24.97 17.12
C LEU A 214 -10.76 -25.35 15.67
N THR A 215 -11.22 -26.59 15.42
CA THR A 215 -11.48 -27.06 14.04
C THR A 215 -12.58 -26.27 13.35
N HIS A 216 -13.64 -25.89 14.08
CA HIS A 216 -14.68 -25.03 13.55
C HIS A 216 -14.14 -23.66 13.15
N THR A 217 -13.34 -23.03 13.99
CA THR A 217 -12.77 -21.70 13.68
C THR A 217 -11.82 -21.76 12.48
N LEU A 218 -11.03 -22.83 12.34
CA LEU A 218 -10.16 -23.02 11.18
C LEU A 218 -10.95 -23.20 9.87
N LEU A 219 -12.07 -23.94 9.92
CA LEU A 219 -12.97 -24.08 8.79
C LEU A 219 -13.58 -22.75 8.37
N ASP A 220 -14.04 -21.98 9.34
CA ASP A 220 -14.61 -20.66 9.09
C ASP A 220 -13.59 -19.75 8.40
N MET A 221 -12.34 -19.71 8.91
CA MET A 221 -11.27 -18.94 8.28
C MET A 221 -10.96 -19.41 6.85
N SER A 222 -11.08 -20.71 6.57
CA SER A 222 -10.88 -21.26 5.21
C SER A 222 -11.98 -20.81 4.23
N ASN A 223 -13.21 -20.66 4.70
CA ASN A 223 -14.39 -20.42 3.85
C ASN A 223 -14.79 -18.94 3.74
N LEU A 224 -14.15 -18.03 4.48
CA LEU A 224 -14.52 -16.61 4.55
C LEU A 224 -14.65 -15.92 3.17
N GLN A 225 -13.79 -16.27 2.22
CA GLN A 225 -13.77 -15.60 0.92
C GLN A 225 -14.93 -15.98 0.01
N SER A 226 -15.53 -17.17 0.20
CA SER A 226 -16.65 -17.66 -0.60
C SER A 226 -18.01 -17.10 -0.15
N VAL A 227 -18.06 -16.40 0.99
CA VAL A 227 -19.30 -15.83 1.53
C VAL A 227 -19.63 -14.52 0.78
N PRO A 228 -20.86 -14.38 0.22
CA PRO A 228 -21.33 -13.12 -0.37
C PRO A 228 -21.30 -11.96 0.64
N ARG A 229 -21.06 -10.74 0.16
CA ARG A 229 -20.90 -9.52 0.98
C ARG A 229 -21.67 -8.34 0.39
N ASP A 230 -22.90 -8.58 -0.01
CA ASP A 230 -23.77 -7.64 -0.71
C ASP A 230 -25.04 -7.28 0.08
N ASP A 231 -25.15 -7.77 1.33
CA ASP A 231 -26.24 -7.41 2.22
C ASP A 231 -26.11 -5.96 2.71
N VAL A 232 -27.25 -5.27 2.85
CA VAL A 232 -27.34 -3.94 3.47
C VAL A 232 -27.67 -4.12 4.95
N ILE A 233 -26.71 -3.80 5.81
CA ILE A 233 -26.74 -4.17 7.23
C ILE A 233 -26.75 -2.93 8.09
N LEU A 234 -27.76 -2.82 8.97
CA LEU A 234 -27.81 -1.82 10.03
C LEU A 234 -27.04 -2.35 11.24
N LEU A 235 -25.97 -1.65 11.66
CA LEU A 235 -25.07 -2.16 12.69
C LEU A 235 -25.70 -2.23 14.08
N SER A 236 -26.60 -1.31 14.42
CA SER A 236 -27.20 -1.23 15.75
C SER A 236 -28.01 -2.48 16.14
N PRO A 237 -28.95 -2.97 15.33
CA PRO A 237 -29.69 -4.20 15.66
C PRO A 237 -28.79 -5.43 15.74
N MET A 238 -27.78 -5.52 14.85
CA MET A 238 -26.81 -6.63 14.85
C MET A 238 -26.00 -6.66 16.16
N ILE A 239 -25.54 -5.51 16.64
CA ILE A 239 -24.79 -5.42 17.91
C ILE A 239 -25.70 -5.76 19.09
N ASP A 240 -26.97 -5.33 19.06
CA ASP A 240 -27.95 -5.66 20.08
C ASP A 240 -28.26 -7.17 20.13
N GLU A 241 -28.28 -7.86 18.99
CA GLU A 241 -28.40 -9.32 18.89
C GLU A 241 -27.16 -10.01 19.49
N VAL A 242 -25.96 -9.56 19.18
CA VAL A 242 -24.71 -10.06 19.78
C VAL A 242 -24.73 -9.86 21.29
N PHE A 243 -25.23 -8.74 21.81
CA PHE A 243 -25.38 -8.51 23.24
C PHE A 243 -26.37 -9.47 23.88
N ALA A 244 -27.51 -9.74 23.23
CA ALA A 244 -28.49 -10.70 23.71
C ALA A 244 -27.89 -12.11 23.84
N ASP A 245 -27.11 -12.54 22.88
CA ASP A 245 -26.43 -13.85 22.89
C ASP A 245 -25.36 -13.95 23.99
N LEU A 246 -24.67 -12.86 24.27
CA LEU A 246 -23.59 -12.82 25.26
C LEU A 246 -24.08 -12.43 26.68
N ALA A 247 -25.31 -11.92 26.83
CA ALA A 247 -25.88 -11.48 28.11
C ALA A 247 -25.78 -12.53 29.24
N PRO A 248 -26.14 -13.82 28.99
CA PRO A 248 -26.08 -14.84 30.08
C PRO A 248 -24.64 -15.06 30.59
N ARG A 249 -23.64 -14.85 29.70
CA ARG A 249 -22.23 -14.99 30.04
C ARG A 249 -21.70 -13.72 30.72
N ALA A 250 -22.08 -12.56 30.25
CA ALA A 250 -21.74 -11.28 30.85
C ALA A 250 -22.28 -11.18 32.29
N GLU A 251 -23.55 -11.55 32.50
CA GLU A 251 -24.18 -11.56 33.83
C GLU A 251 -23.47 -12.50 34.80
N ARG A 252 -23.13 -13.72 34.39
CA ARG A 252 -22.37 -14.67 35.21
C ARG A 252 -21.01 -14.13 35.63
N ASN A 253 -20.37 -13.32 34.79
CA ASN A 253 -19.09 -12.70 35.09
C ASN A 253 -19.23 -11.31 35.75
N GLY A 254 -20.45 -10.82 35.95
CA GLY A 254 -20.73 -9.50 36.53
C GLY A 254 -20.29 -8.34 35.61
N ILE A 255 -20.40 -8.51 34.29
CA ILE A 255 -20.00 -7.53 33.29
C ILE A 255 -21.24 -6.86 32.69
N SER A 256 -21.22 -5.52 32.57
CA SER A 256 -22.29 -4.78 31.89
C SER A 256 -21.96 -4.60 30.41
N LEU A 257 -22.98 -4.77 29.55
CA LEU A 257 -22.90 -4.52 28.10
C LEU A 257 -23.68 -3.24 27.79
N SER A 258 -23.12 -2.35 26.98
CA SER A 258 -23.79 -1.13 26.53
C SER A 258 -23.41 -0.75 25.11
N ARG A 259 -24.40 -0.22 24.36
CA ARG A 259 -24.19 0.36 23.04
C ARG A 259 -24.52 1.84 23.07
N GLU A 260 -23.69 2.62 22.39
CA GLU A 260 -23.88 4.05 22.16
C GLU A 260 -23.64 4.38 20.68
N GLY A 261 -23.91 5.63 20.30
CA GLY A 261 -23.61 6.17 18.98
C GLY A 261 -24.76 6.17 18.00
N GLU A 262 -24.44 6.16 16.71
CA GLU A 262 -25.38 6.41 15.61
C GLU A 262 -25.84 5.11 14.95
N ASP A 263 -27.00 5.16 14.28
CA ASP A 263 -27.46 4.08 13.42
C ASP A 263 -26.76 4.17 12.06
N VAL A 264 -25.74 3.35 11.88
CA VAL A 264 -24.91 3.33 10.66
C VAL A 264 -25.19 2.06 9.86
N THR A 265 -25.33 2.23 8.54
CA THR A 265 -25.54 1.12 7.60
C THR A 265 -24.25 0.86 6.81
N VAL A 266 -23.88 -0.41 6.70
CA VAL A 266 -22.74 -0.88 5.88
C VAL A 266 -23.21 -1.93 4.87
N VAL A 267 -22.44 -2.14 3.81
CA VAL A 267 -22.64 -3.27 2.89
C VAL A 267 -21.64 -4.35 3.20
N GLY A 268 -22.12 -5.58 3.37
CA GLY A 268 -21.28 -6.69 3.78
C GLY A 268 -22.02 -8.01 3.87
N SER A 269 -21.46 -8.97 4.56
CA SER A 269 -22.11 -10.21 4.93
C SER A 269 -22.60 -10.14 6.37
N ASP A 270 -23.92 -10.28 6.56
CA ASP A 270 -24.56 -10.28 7.87
C ASP A 270 -23.92 -11.31 8.80
N MET A 271 -23.77 -12.55 8.33
CA MET A 271 -23.16 -13.63 9.09
C MET A 271 -21.71 -13.33 9.54
N LEU A 272 -20.90 -12.75 8.64
CA LEU A 272 -19.49 -12.48 8.95
C LEU A 272 -19.34 -11.29 9.91
N LEU A 273 -20.10 -10.22 9.70
CA LEU A 273 -20.06 -9.05 10.59
C LEU A 273 -20.60 -9.37 11.98
N CYS A 274 -21.71 -10.11 12.08
CA CYS A 274 -22.23 -10.62 13.36
C CYS A 274 -21.14 -11.42 14.11
N ARG A 275 -20.45 -12.33 13.39
CA ARG A 275 -19.38 -13.13 13.98
C ARG A 275 -18.18 -12.30 14.43
N MET A 276 -17.84 -11.26 13.67
CA MET A 276 -16.77 -10.32 14.03
C MET A 276 -17.10 -9.59 15.34
N PHE A 277 -18.31 -9.01 15.44
CA PHE A 277 -18.73 -8.31 16.65
C PHE A 277 -18.85 -9.27 17.84
N PHE A 278 -19.36 -10.48 17.61
CA PHE A 278 -19.39 -11.52 18.64
C PHE A 278 -17.99 -11.79 19.23
N ASN A 279 -16.97 -11.98 18.38
CA ASN A 279 -15.60 -12.21 18.83
C ASN A 279 -15.01 -11.02 19.60
N LEU A 280 -15.28 -9.78 19.16
CA LEU A 280 -14.81 -8.57 19.83
C LEU A 280 -15.44 -8.43 21.22
N VAL A 281 -16.77 -8.53 21.30
CA VAL A 281 -17.51 -8.40 22.57
C VAL A 281 -17.21 -9.57 23.50
N GLU A 282 -17.14 -10.80 22.97
CA GLU A 282 -16.77 -11.99 23.77
C GLU A 282 -15.40 -11.85 24.41
N ASN A 283 -14.41 -11.32 23.64
CA ASN A 283 -13.09 -11.04 24.20
C ASN A 283 -13.16 -10.00 25.32
N GLY A 284 -13.91 -8.91 25.13
CA GLY A 284 -14.13 -7.90 26.15
C GLY A 284 -14.79 -8.43 27.42
N VAL A 285 -15.72 -9.39 27.32
CA VAL A 285 -16.33 -10.08 28.47
C VAL A 285 -15.37 -11.06 29.12
N LYS A 286 -14.61 -11.80 28.31
CA LYS A 286 -13.76 -12.90 28.75
C LYS A 286 -12.52 -12.43 29.53
N TYR A 287 -11.90 -11.34 29.10
CA TYR A 287 -10.69 -10.79 29.68
C TYR A 287 -10.93 -9.62 30.63
N ASN A 288 -12.19 -9.47 31.05
CA ASN A 288 -12.62 -8.45 32.01
C ASN A 288 -12.57 -8.95 33.46
N HIS A 289 -12.81 -8.04 34.38
CA HIS A 289 -12.94 -8.33 35.81
C HIS A 289 -14.40 -8.14 36.27
N PRO A 290 -14.84 -8.80 37.35
CA PRO A 290 -16.17 -8.60 37.90
C PRO A 290 -16.46 -7.12 38.24
N GLY A 291 -17.63 -6.63 37.83
CA GLY A 291 -18.03 -5.23 37.94
C GLY A 291 -17.54 -4.35 36.74
N GLY A 292 -16.85 -4.94 35.77
CA GLY A 292 -16.41 -4.25 34.58
C GLY A 292 -17.52 -4.04 33.54
N MET A 293 -17.14 -3.44 32.41
CA MET A 293 -18.06 -3.14 31.30
C MET A 293 -17.43 -3.45 29.95
N VAL A 294 -18.31 -3.72 28.97
CA VAL A 294 -17.96 -3.70 27.53
C VAL A 294 -18.93 -2.75 26.85
N LYS A 295 -18.38 -1.77 26.15
CA LYS A 295 -19.14 -0.76 25.44
C LYS A 295 -18.79 -0.79 23.97
N VAL A 296 -19.81 -0.74 23.08
CA VAL A 296 -19.66 -0.59 21.64
C VAL A 296 -20.22 0.78 21.26
N ASP A 297 -19.36 1.63 20.69
CA ASP A 297 -19.72 2.96 20.18
C ASP A 297 -19.60 2.97 18.68
N VAL A 298 -20.66 3.38 17.98
CA VAL A 298 -20.75 3.41 16.50
C VAL A 298 -20.87 4.84 16.04
N GLN A 299 -19.97 5.29 15.17
CA GLN A 299 -19.93 6.65 14.63
C GLN A 299 -19.74 6.64 13.12
N GLN A 300 -20.27 7.65 12.48
CA GLN A 300 -19.99 7.92 11.06
C GLN A 300 -18.99 9.06 10.97
N ARG A 301 -17.81 8.82 10.36
CA ARG A 301 -16.77 9.84 10.15
C ARG A 301 -16.14 9.69 8.77
N ASP A 302 -15.98 10.79 8.06
CA ASP A 302 -15.24 10.84 6.78
C ASP A 302 -15.66 9.78 5.74
N GLY A 303 -16.96 9.46 5.67
CA GLY A 303 -17.50 8.45 4.75
C GLY A 303 -17.20 7.01 5.18
N GLN A 304 -16.83 6.80 6.43
CA GLN A 304 -16.61 5.48 7.04
C GLN A 304 -17.50 5.29 8.28
N ALA A 305 -17.89 4.05 8.52
CA ALA A 305 -18.37 3.62 9.83
C ALA A 305 -17.15 3.37 10.71
N VAL A 306 -17.09 3.99 11.88
CA VAL A 306 -16.04 3.81 12.88
C VAL A 306 -16.68 3.22 14.12
N ILE A 307 -16.22 2.04 14.52
CA ILE A 307 -16.76 1.29 15.65
C ILE A 307 -15.66 1.13 16.70
N HIS A 308 -15.90 1.57 17.93
CA HIS A 308 -15.00 1.35 19.06
C HIS A 308 -15.60 0.33 19.99
N VAL A 309 -14.87 -0.75 20.25
CA VAL A 309 -15.20 -1.75 21.25
C VAL A 309 -14.27 -1.51 22.44
N THR A 310 -14.83 -0.99 23.52
CA THR A 310 -14.10 -0.62 24.74
C THR A 310 -14.41 -1.64 25.84
N ASP A 311 -13.40 -2.17 26.49
CA ASP A 311 -13.50 -2.99 27.68
C ASP A 311 -12.74 -2.37 28.86
N THR A 312 -13.09 -2.75 30.07
CA THR A 312 -12.40 -2.37 31.32
C THR A 312 -11.54 -3.51 31.88
N GLY A 313 -11.07 -4.42 31.02
CA GLY A 313 -10.35 -5.62 31.41
C GLY A 313 -8.86 -5.42 31.69
N CYS A 314 -8.09 -6.50 31.56
CA CYS A 314 -6.66 -6.52 31.89
C CYS A 314 -5.78 -5.73 30.90
N GLY A 315 -6.34 -5.27 29.77
CA GLY A 315 -5.60 -4.57 28.74
C GLY A 315 -4.64 -5.44 27.91
N ILE A 316 -3.99 -4.81 26.93
CA ILE A 316 -3.06 -5.45 26.01
C ILE A 316 -1.75 -4.65 26.02
N PRO A 317 -0.61 -5.25 26.41
CA PRO A 317 0.68 -4.57 26.34
C PRO A 317 1.01 -4.10 24.93
N GLN A 318 1.56 -2.89 24.81
CA GLN A 318 1.80 -2.23 23.53
C GLN A 318 2.66 -3.05 22.56
N GLU A 319 3.60 -3.83 23.08
CA GLU A 319 4.46 -4.72 22.30
C GLU A 319 3.69 -5.81 21.54
N PHE A 320 2.45 -6.14 21.96
CA PHE A 320 1.63 -7.19 21.35
C PHE A 320 0.50 -6.67 20.46
N TRP A 321 0.29 -5.36 20.32
CA TRP A 321 -0.82 -4.77 19.55
C TRP A 321 -0.92 -5.27 18.10
N GLN A 322 0.20 -5.54 17.46
CA GLN A 322 0.23 -6.14 16.12
C GLN A 322 0.13 -7.67 16.14
N SER A 323 0.69 -8.29 17.18
CA SER A 323 0.78 -9.74 17.26
C SER A 323 -0.53 -10.43 17.66
N ILE A 324 -1.44 -9.72 18.33
CA ILE A 324 -2.75 -10.28 18.75
C ILE A 324 -3.65 -10.67 17.57
N PHE A 325 -3.40 -10.13 16.37
CA PHE A 325 -4.10 -10.49 15.14
C PHE A 325 -3.45 -11.66 14.39
N GLN A 326 -2.34 -12.20 14.89
CA GLN A 326 -1.71 -13.40 14.33
C GLN A 326 -2.40 -14.67 14.84
N PRO A 327 -2.64 -15.68 13.97
CA PRO A 327 -3.22 -16.96 14.39
C PRO A 327 -2.42 -17.61 15.52
N PHE A 328 -3.13 -18.15 16.51
CA PHE A 328 -2.58 -18.84 17.69
C PHE A 328 -1.77 -17.98 18.65
N PHE A 329 -1.65 -16.67 18.40
CA PHE A 329 -0.96 -15.77 19.32
C PHE A 329 -1.79 -15.51 20.59
N ARG A 330 -1.12 -15.40 21.73
CA ARG A 330 -1.70 -15.16 23.04
C ARG A 330 -0.71 -14.40 23.91
N VAL A 331 -1.16 -13.33 24.57
CA VAL A 331 -0.34 -12.50 25.48
C VAL A 331 0.14 -13.32 26.68
N ASP A 332 -0.78 -14.08 27.31
CA ASP A 332 -0.47 -14.98 28.41
C ASP A 332 -1.02 -16.38 28.13
N LYS A 333 -0.13 -17.37 28.08
CA LYS A 333 -0.47 -18.77 27.80
C LYS A 333 -1.12 -19.46 29.00
N SER A 334 -0.88 -18.99 30.24
CA SER A 334 -1.41 -19.59 31.46
C SER A 334 -2.85 -19.13 31.71
N LEU A 335 -3.07 -17.83 31.81
CA LEU A 335 -4.40 -17.23 31.97
C LEU A 335 -5.38 -17.65 30.87
N SER A 336 -4.87 -17.69 29.65
CA SER A 336 -5.71 -18.05 28.50
C SER A 336 -6.01 -19.55 28.43
N ARG A 337 -5.28 -20.42 29.13
CA ARG A 337 -5.59 -21.86 29.22
C ARG A 337 -6.80 -22.08 30.13
N GLU A 338 -6.87 -21.39 31.26
CA GLU A 338 -8.01 -21.41 32.19
C GLU A 338 -9.27 -20.82 31.55
N LEU A 339 -9.14 -19.74 30.77
CA LEU A 339 -10.26 -19.06 30.11
C LEU A 339 -10.67 -19.71 28.77
N GLY A 340 -9.96 -20.74 28.28
CA GLY A 340 -10.38 -21.53 27.12
C GLY A 340 -10.34 -20.80 25.77
N GLY A 341 -9.24 -20.16 25.38
CA GLY A 341 -9.10 -19.47 24.09
C GLY A 341 -8.07 -20.11 23.15
N ALA A 342 -8.40 -20.19 21.86
CA ALA A 342 -7.54 -20.75 20.81
C ALA A 342 -6.56 -19.77 20.19
N GLY A 343 -6.71 -18.45 20.46
CA GLY A 343 -5.95 -17.41 19.78
C GLY A 343 -6.35 -17.24 18.30
N LEU A 344 -7.61 -17.54 17.95
CA LEU A 344 -8.14 -17.45 16.59
C LEU A 344 -9.23 -16.39 16.43
N GLY A 345 -9.79 -15.84 17.52
CA GLY A 345 -10.88 -14.87 17.47
C GLY A 345 -10.47 -13.55 16.83
N LEU A 346 -9.40 -12.90 17.31
CA LEU A 346 -8.91 -11.63 16.75
C LEU A 346 -8.32 -11.76 15.35
N PRO A 347 -7.57 -12.83 14.98
CA PRO A 347 -7.24 -13.12 13.58
C PRO A 347 -8.46 -13.19 12.66
N LEU A 348 -9.55 -13.83 13.12
CA LEU A 348 -10.80 -13.89 12.37
C LEU A 348 -11.43 -12.49 12.21
N VAL A 349 -11.44 -11.69 13.28
CA VAL A 349 -11.89 -10.28 13.24
C VAL A 349 -11.10 -9.49 12.20
N TRP A 350 -9.78 -9.62 12.20
CA TRP A 350 -8.91 -8.94 11.24
C TRP A 350 -9.21 -9.33 9.79
N GLU A 351 -9.38 -10.63 9.54
CA GLU A 351 -9.67 -11.12 8.19
C GLU A 351 -11.06 -10.66 7.71
N ILE A 352 -12.09 -10.70 8.58
CA ILE A 352 -13.44 -10.24 8.24
C ILE A 352 -13.42 -8.73 7.95
N ALA A 353 -12.78 -7.90 8.81
CA ALA A 353 -12.68 -6.47 8.57
C ALA A 353 -12.03 -6.18 7.21
N ARG A 354 -10.93 -6.85 6.89
CA ARG A 354 -10.22 -6.73 5.63
C ARG A 354 -11.08 -7.13 4.42
N LEU A 355 -11.82 -8.23 4.51
CA LEU A 355 -12.72 -8.70 3.44
C LEU A 355 -13.86 -7.71 3.13
N HIS A 356 -14.20 -6.85 4.08
CA HIS A 356 -15.19 -5.77 3.92
C HIS A 356 -14.55 -4.41 3.58
N GLY A 357 -13.26 -4.38 3.16
CA GLY A 357 -12.55 -3.15 2.83
C GLY A 357 -12.25 -2.26 4.04
N GLY A 358 -12.42 -2.79 5.25
CA GLY A 358 -12.20 -2.12 6.51
C GLY A 358 -10.84 -2.41 7.13
N ARG A 359 -10.65 -1.93 8.38
CA ARG A 359 -9.44 -2.17 9.19
C ARG A 359 -9.83 -2.37 10.64
N VAL A 360 -8.98 -3.09 11.38
CA VAL A 360 -9.07 -3.24 12.84
C VAL A 360 -7.70 -3.00 13.46
N TRP A 361 -7.68 -2.30 14.61
CA TRP A 361 -6.44 -2.05 15.37
C TRP A 361 -6.75 -1.82 16.85
N VAL A 362 -5.72 -1.87 17.69
CA VAL A 362 -5.80 -1.39 19.06
C VAL A 362 -5.56 0.11 19.05
N GLU A 363 -6.54 0.90 19.44
CA GLU A 363 -6.42 2.35 19.50
C GLU A 363 -5.78 2.82 20.80
N GLU A 364 -6.24 2.25 21.91
CA GLU A 364 -5.72 2.50 23.25
C GLU A 364 -5.80 1.23 24.08
N SER A 365 -4.81 0.98 24.92
CA SER A 365 -4.88 -0.07 25.91
C SER A 365 -3.94 0.21 27.08
N THR A 366 -4.47 0.03 28.29
CA THR A 366 -3.76 0.24 29.55
C THR A 366 -4.01 -0.97 30.46
N GLY A 367 -3.41 -1.00 31.65
CA GLY A 367 -3.70 -2.05 32.63
C GLY A 367 -5.15 -2.06 33.18
N SER A 368 -6.01 -1.12 32.72
CA SER A 368 -7.40 -0.97 33.13
C SER A 368 -8.42 -1.10 31.99
N GLY A 369 -8.00 -1.64 30.83
CA GLY A 369 -8.88 -1.90 29.70
C GLY A 369 -8.26 -1.64 28.34
N SER A 370 -9.03 -1.94 27.28
CA SER A 370 -8.63 -1.75 25.89
C SER A 370 -9.73 -1.09 25.05
N VAL A 371 -9.32 -0.38 24.02
CA VAL A 371 -10.17 0.11 22.94
C VAL A 371 -9.68 -0.50 21.64
N LEU A 372 -10.52 -1.36 21.04
CA LEU A 372 -10.31 -1.85 19.69
C LEU A 372 -11.19 -1.03 18.73
N ALA A 373 -10.57 -0.46 17.71
CA ALA A 373 -11.26 0.30 16.67
C ALA A 373 -11.39 -0.53 15.39
N VAL A 374 -12.58 -0.48 14.78
CA VAL A 374 -12.88 -1.10 13.49
C VAL A 374 -13.44 -0.03 12.56
N THR A 375 -13.04 -0.04 11.29
CA THR A 375 -13.63 0.85 10.27
C THR A 375 -14.15 0.06 9.07
N PHE A 376 -15.25 0.56 8.48
CA PHE A 376 -15.76 0.07 7.20
C PHE A 376 -16.07 1.25 6.28
N PRO A 377 -15.84 1.13 4.95
CA PRO A 377 -16.30 2.11 4.00
C PRO A 377 -17.85 2.14 4.00
N LEU A 378 -18.42 3.33 4.04
CA LEU A 378 -19.85 3.49 3.77
C LEU A 378 -20.04 3.42 2.26
N SER A 379 -20.94 2.55 1.79
CA SER A 379 -21.40 2.65 0.42
C SER A 379 -22.09 4.01 0.25
N ALA A 380 -21.71 4.75 -0.80
CA ALA A 380 -22.51 5.92 -1.19
C ALA A 380 -23.96 5.46 -1.34
N PRO A 381 -24.95 6.19 -0.80
CA PRO A 381 -26.35 5.85 -1.01
C PRO A 381 -26.55 5.76 -2.52
N THR A 382 -26.93 4.59 -3.00
CA THR A 382 -27.45 4.42 -4.36
C THR A 382 -28.64 5.36 -4.44
N THR A 383 -28.42 6.53 -5.02
CA THR A 383 -29.50 7.44 -5.40
C THR A 383 -30.35 6.63 -6.36
N ASP A 384 -31.52 6.24 -5.89
CA ASP A 384 -32.57 5.62 -6.66
C ASP A 384 -33.00 6.68 -7.69
N ALA A 385 -32.30 6.76 -8.81
CA ALA A 385 -32.54 7.63 -9.92
C ALA A 385 -33.37 6.84 -10.93
N GLY A 386 -34.70 6.99 -10.83
CA GLY A 386 -35.57 6.84 -11.99
C GLY A 386 -36.32 5.53 -12.12
N ARG A 387 -37.36 5.38 -11.35
CA ARG A 387 -38.61 4.78 -11.86
C ARG A 387 -39.62 5.91 -12.05
N GLU A 388 -39.69 6.44 -13.25
CA GLU A 388 -40.93 6.91 -13.90
C GLU A 388 -41.04 6.22 -15.25
#